data_1f98b2cb89934ead0580213c834e7502
#
_entry.id   1f98b2cb89934ead0580213c834e7502
#
_cell.length_a   1.000
_cell.length_b   1.000
_cell.length_c   1.000
_cell.angle_alpha   90.00
_cell.angle_beta   90.00
_cell.angle_gamma   90.00
#
_symmetry.space_group_name_H-M   'P 1'
#
loop_
_entity.id
_entity.type
_entity.pdbx_description
1 polymer ?
#
loop_
_entity_poly.entity_id
_entity_poly.type
_entity_poly.pdbx_seq_one_letter_code
_entity_poly.pdbx_strand_id
1 'polypeptide(L)'
;MKSLRFSSSLALALAAVASLVAGSARAQAAPDAPALYRQHCAACHGEQRTGGMGPALLPESLERLRRPEALKVITQGRAATQMAGFAPALKAEEIAALAQWIYTPVLPAPTWADADIRASRVETPGAKDLPAKPVWSADPMNLFVVVEGGDHHVSLLDGDRFERMHRFASRYALHGGPKFSPEGRFVYFGSRDGWITKYDLWNLTVVAEVRAGLNMRNVAVSGDGKWIMAANYFPHTLALFDADLKLVKTYAATTADGRASSRVSAVYDATPRQSFVVALKDIPELWEISYDPKAEPLYDGLVHDYKMGEGVPKPGQFGVKRSRLDEPLDDFYFDQAYTHAFGATRPKGEGQPNAQVVNLDVRRTIARLPIAGMPHLGSGITFDWQGRRVMASPNLKDGAIDVIELDSWKPVKTIRTPGPGFFMRSHEKSRFAWTDSMMSPTARDTLTIIDKTTLEPVASVREPGRTLAHIEFTKDGRYALASVWEMDGALIVYDATTFKEVKRLPMSKPVGKYNVFNKITRSEGTSH
;
A
#
# COMPACT_ATOMS: atom_id res chain seq x y z
N MET A 1 80.45 -55.28 36.03
CA MET A 1 81.86 -54.87 35.97
C MET A 1 81.98 -53.51 35.34
N LYS A 2 82.65 -52.63 36.03
CA LYS A 2 83.30 -51.36 35.64
C LYS A 2 82.40 -50.31 35.05
N SER A 3 82.15 -49.29 35.70
CA SER A 3 82.88 -48.15 36.35
C SER A 3 82.97 -46.90 35.45
N LEU A 4 82.36 -45.79 35.98
CA LEU A 4 82.97 -44.49 36.16
C LEU A 4 83.34 -43.70 34.86
N ARG A 5 83.03 -42.44 34.67
CA ARG A 5 83.34 -41.24 35.50
C ARG A 5 82.70 -40.00 34.91
N PHE A 6 82.36 -39.08 35.82
CA PHE A 6 82.21 -37.63 35.75
C PHE A 6 82.93 -36.88 34.65
N SER A 7 82.28 -35.86 34.12
CA SER A 7 82.91 -34.51 33.98
C SER A 7 81.84 -33.44 33.86
N SER A 8 81.90 -32.52 34.75
CA SER A 8 81.18 -31.22 34.78
C SER A 8 81.76 -30.27 33.74
N SER A 9 80.93 -29.59 32.98
CA SER A 9 81.33 -28.37 32.33
C SER A 9 80.20 -27.38 32.32
N LEU A 10 80.44 -26.29 32.96
CA LEU A 10 79.74 -25.04 33.12
C LEU A 10 79.51 -24.42 31.73
N ALA A 11 78.28 -24.12 31.35
CA ALA A 11 78.02 -23.24 30.20
C ALA A 11 76.89 -22.26 30.53
N LEU A 12 77.28 -21.00 30.40
CA LEU A 12 76.57 -19.75 30.71
C LEU A 12 75.10 -19.75 30.25
N ALA A 13 74.23 -19.26 31.15
CA ALA A 13 72.91 -18.83 30.85
C ALA A 13 72.92 -17.54 30.04
N LEU A 14 72.39 -17.59 28.80
CA LEU A 14 71.91 -16.39 28.08
C LEU A 14 70.38 -16.36 28.21
N ALA A 15 69.89 -15.55 29.14
CA ALA A 15 68.50 -15.23 29.26
C ALA A 15 68.09 -14.32 28.09
N ALA A 16 67.48 -14.88 27.07
CA ALA A 16 66.75 -14.13 26.06
C ALA A 16 65.39 -13.72 26.62
N VAL A 17 65.26 -12.49 27.06
CA VAL A 17 64.00 -11.84 27.40
C VAL A 17 63.23 -11.65 26.12
N ALA A 18 62.41 -12.63 25.72
CA ALA A 18 61.36 -12.46 24.72
C ALA A 18 60.24 -11.63 25.35
N SER A 19 60.27 -10.33 25.12
CA SER A 19 59.16 -9.43 25.42
C SER A 19 57.97 -9.83 24.53
N LEU A 20 57.07 -10.63 25.09
CA LEU A 20 55.71 -10.78 24.55
C LEU A 20 55.03 -9.43 24.62
N VAL A 21 55.05 -8.67 23.56
CA VAL A 21 54.12 -7.59 23.30
C VAL A 21 52.78 -8.29 23.03
N ALA A 22 52.07 -8.63 24.09
CA ALA A 22 50.62 -8.95 23.98
C ALA A 22 49.95 -7.66 23.53
N GLY A 23 49.83 -7.51 22.22
CA GLY A 23 48.94 -6.53 21.65
C GLY A 23 47.53 -6.85 22.17
N SER A 24 47.10 -6.10 23.18
CA SER A 24 45.69 -6.10 23.59
C SER A 24 44.90 -5.69 22.38
N ALA A 25 44.42 -6.66 21.61
CA ALA A 25 43.32 -6.44 20.67
C ALA A 25 42.17 -5.87 21.53
N ARG A 26 42.05 -4.55 21.59
CA ARG A 26 40.87 -3.91 22.16
C ARG A 26 39.71 -4.51 21.39
N ALA A 27 38.96 -5.40 22.05
CA ALA A 27 37.69 -5.84 21.53
C ALA A 27 36.89 -4.56 21.24
N GLN A 28 36.67 -4.29 19.96
CA GLN A 28 35.92 -3.13 19.56
C GLN A 28 34.55 -3.28 20.18
N ALA A 29 34.16 -2.34 21.02
CA ALA A 29 32.85 -2.40 21.69
C ALA A 29 31.77 -2.56 20.61
N ALA A 30 30.84 -3.47 20.86
CA ALA A 30 29.73 -3.68 19.93
C ALA A 30 28.99 -2.34 19.68
N PRO A 31 28.58 -2.05 18.44
CA PRO A 31 27.89 -0.80 18.13
C PRO A 31 26.66 -0.60 19.01
N ASP A 32 26.49 0.59 19.57
CA ASP A 32 25.28 0.98 20.32
C ASP A 32 24.12 1.25 19.33
N ALA A 33 23.41 0.21 18.95
CA ALA A 33 22.32 0.31 17.99
C ALA A 33 21.19 1.26 18.43
N PRO A 34 20.78 1.32 19.73
CA PRO A 34 19.86 2.35 20.24
C PRO A 34 20.34 3.78 20.01
N ALA A 35 21.61 4.08 20.26
CA ALA A 35 22.18 5.41 20.04
C ALA A 35 22.22 5.75 18.54
N LEU A 36 22.70 4.83 17.71
CA LEU A 36 22.70 4.98 16.25
C LEU A 36 21.29 5.20 15.71
N TYR A 37 20.30 4.47 16.22
CA TYR A 37 18.91 4.64 15.83
C TYR A 37 18.40 6.05 16.14
N ARG A 38 18.60 6.54 17.36
CA ARG A 38 18.20 7.90 17.74
C ARG A 38 18.83 8.95 16.83
N GLN A 39 20.10 8.79 16.52
CA GLN A 39 20.85 9.74 15.69
C GLN A 39 20.43 9.75 14.23
N HIS A 40 20.17 8.57 13.62
CA HIS A 40 20.04 8.44 12.17
C HIS A 40 18.66 8.03 11.69
N CYS A 41 17.82 7.45 12.55
CA CYS A 41 16.57 6.80 12.13
C CYS A 41 15.32 7.43 12.79
N ALA A 42 15.45 7.88 14.06
CA ALA A 42 14.31 8.31 14.88
C ALA A 42 13.54 9.48 14.26
N ALA A 43 14.21 10.42 13.59
CA ALA A 43 13.56 11.55 12.94
C ALA A 43 12.49 11.13 11.93
N CYS A 44 12.70 9.99 11.26
CA CYS A 44 11.75 9.46 10.28
C CYS A 44 10.85 8.35 10.86
N HIS A 45 11.40 7.49 11.71
CA HIS A 45 10.72 6.29 12.20
C HIS A 45 10.16 6.40 13.64
N GLY A 46 10.27 7.59 14.25
CA GLY A 46 9.82 7.87 15.61
C GLY A 46 10.77 7.38 16.69
N GLU A 47 10.88 8.08 17.81
CA GLU A 47 11.76 7.76 18.94
C GLU A 47 11.55 6.33 19.47
N GLN A 48 10.30 5.90 19.56
CA GLN A 48 9.90 4.57 20.00
C GLN A 48 9.67 3.59 18.85
N ARG A 49 10.18 3.87 17.67
CA ARG A 49 9.98 3.06 16.45
C ARG A 49 8.51 2.94 16.01
N THR A 50 7.62 3.82 16.48
CA THR A 50 6.17 3.77 16.20
C THR A 50 5.77 4.45 14.90
N GLY A 51 6.74 4.81 14.06
CA GLY A 51 6.51 5.51 12.80
C GLY A 51 6.48 7.04 12.96
N GLY A 52 6.49 7.70 11.84
CA GLY A 52 6.48 9.14 11.68
C GLY A 52 6.52 9.44 10.18
N MET A 53 7.59 10.03 9.70
CA MET A 53 7.87 10.20 8.26
C MET A 53 8.01 8.85 7.54
N GLY A 54 8.64 7.88 8.19
CA GLY A 54 8.75 6.51 7.74
C GLY A 54 7.76 5.59 8.48
N PRO A 55 7.61 4.33 8.03
CA PRO A 55 6.76 3.36 8.69
C PRO A 55 7.29 2.99 10.08
N ALA A 56 6.43 2.44 10.92
CA ALA A 56 6.84 1.85 12.19
C ALA A 56 7.88 0.73 11.97
N LEU A 57 8.93 0.72 12.78
CA LEU A 57 9.96 -0.32 12.81
C LEU A 57 9.77 -1.21 14.05
N LEU A 58 8.56 -1.74 14.18
CA LEU A 58 8.20 -2.72 15.20
C LEU A 58 8.31 -4.13 14.62
N PRO A 59 8.64 -5.15 15.41
CA PRO A 59 8.71 -6.53 14.92
C PRO A 59 7.48 -6.94 14.13
N GLU A 60 6.29 -6.56 14.60
CA GLU A 60 4.99 -6.82 13.98
C GLU A 60 4.85 -6.15 12.60
N SER A 61 5.45 -4.96 12.45
CA SER A 61 5.46 -4.22 11.18
C SER A 61 6.50 -4.77 10.20
N LEU A 62 7.53 -5.45 10.72
CA LEU A 62 8.69 -5.92 9.96
C LEU A 62 8.61 -7.40 9.53
N GLU A 63 7.57 -8.14 9.89
CA GLU A 63 7.44 -9.58 9.60
C GLU A 63 7.70 -9.96 8.14
N ARG A 64 7.40 -9.06 7.21
CA ARG A 64 7.61 -9.27 5.78
C ARG A 64 8.97 -8.82 5.26
N LEU A 65 9.65 -7.97 5.98
CA LEU A 65 10.99 -7.53 5.66
C LEU A 65 11.97 -8.46 6.38
N ARG A 66 12.51 -9.45 5.68
CA ARG A 66 13.50 -10.34 6.26
C ARG A 66 14.77 -9.56 6.64
N ARG A 67 15.48 -9.99 7.68
CA ARG A 67 16.70 -9.31 8.15
C ARG A 67 17.74 -9.00 7.05
N PRO A 68 18.04 -9.91 6.11
CA PRO A 68 18.94 -9.59 5.00
C PRO A 68 18.43 -8.47 4.10
N GLU A 69 17.11 -8.40 3.88
CA GLU A 69 16.50 -7.32 3.11
C GLU A 69 16.51 -6.00 3.90
N ALA A 70 16.31 -6.03 5.22
CA ALA A 70 16.45 -4.86 6.07
C ALA A 70 17.88 -4.30 6.02
N LEU A 71 18.89 -5.18 6.11
CA LEU A 71 20.30 -4.83 5.96
C LEU A 71 20.54 -4.10 4.62
N LYS A 72 20.03 -4.67 3.53
CA LYS A 72 20.13 -4.07 2.19
C LYS A 72 19.46 -2.69 2.12
N VAL A 73 18.24 -2.57 2.67
CA VAL A 73 17.50 -1.31 2.69
C VAL A 73 18.22 -0.24 3.50
N ILE A 74 18.79 -0.57 4.67
CA ILE A 74 19.56 0.39 5.47
C ILE A 74 20.85 0.78 4.72
N THR A 75 21.52 -0.18 4.08
CA THR A 75 22.77 0.08 3.34
C THR A 75 22.55 0.95 2.12
N GLN A 76 21.57 0.62 1.27
CA GLN A 76 21.40 1.16 -0.08
C GLN A 76 20.25 2.15 -0.24
N GLY A 77 19.41 2.27 0.79
CA GLY A 77 18.14 2.96 0.69
C GLY A 77 17.07 2.12 -0.03
N ARG A 78 15.93 2.73 -0.25
CA ARG A 78 14.81 2.11 -0.95
C ARG A 78 14.37 2.97 -2.12
N ALA A 79 14.52 2.42 -3.33
CA ALA A 79 14.12 3.10 -4.55
C ALA A 79 12.66 3.59 -4.46
N ALA A 80 12.38 4.73 -5.07
CA ALA A 80 11.07 5.38 -5.09
C ALA A 80 10.51 5.73 -3.69
N THR A 81 11.36 5.84 -2.66
CA THR A 81 10.99 6.31 -1.32
C THR A 81 11.99 7.34 -0.80
N GLN A 82 11.72 7.94 0.36
CA GLN A 82 12.66 8.85 1.03
C GLN A 82 13.68 8.13 1.92
N MET A 83 13.60 6.81 2.03
CA MET A 83 14.58 6.03 2.77
C MET A 83 15.93 6.08 2.04
N ALA A 84 16.82 6.92 2.53
CA ALA A 84 18.19 7.03 2.02
C ALA A 84 19.03 5.80 2.40
N GLY A 85 20.10 5.54 1.64
CA GLY A 85 21.13 4.57 2.02
C GLY A 85 22.10 5.18 3.02
N PHE A 86 22.50 4.40 4.02
CA PHE A 86 23.38 4.86 5.10
C PHE A 86 24.83 4.37 4.95
N ALA A 87 25.17 3.59 3.91
CA ALA A 87 26.55 3.14 3.68
C ALA A 87 27.61 4.25 3.67
N PRO A 88 27.34 5.49 3.19
CA PRO A 88 28.30 6.58 3.28
C PRO A 88 28.49 7.16 4.69
N ALA A 89 27.51 6.98 5.59
CA ALA A 89 27.47 7.59 6.91
C ALA A 89 27.77 6.62 8.05
N LEU A 90 27.53 5.33 7.83
CA LEU A 90 27.64 4.27 8.85
C LEU A 90 28.52 3.12 8.33
N LYS A 91 29.28 2.52 9.24
CA LYS A 91 30.08 1.33 8.97
C LYS A 91 29.17 0.09 8.81
N ALA A 92 29.70 -0.95 8.16
CA ALA A 92 28.97 -2.18 7.91
C ALA A 92 28.51 -2.86 9.21
N GLU A 93 29.33 -2.87 10.26
CA GLU A 93 29.00 -3.42 11.56
C GLU A 93 27.89 -2.61 12.29
N GLU A 94 27.84 -1.29 12.12
CA GLU A 94 26.80 -0.42 12.68
C GLU A 94 25.46 -0.65 11.97
N ILE A 95 25.48 -0.77 10.66
CA ILE A 95 24.30 -1.12 9.85
C ILE A 95 23.77 -2.52 10.22
N ALA A 96 24.66 -3.49 10.40
CA ALA A 96 24.29 -4.83 10.83
C ALA A 96 23.66 -4.83 12.23
N ALA A 97 24.21 -4.07 13.17
CA ALA A 97 23.66 -3.91 14.51
C ALA A 97 22.26 -3.27 14.49
N LEU A 98 22.07 -2.21 13.70
CA LEU A 98 20.77 -1.59 13.47
C LEU A 98 19.76 -2.57 12.85
N ALA A 99 20.16 -3.29 11.79
CA ALA A 99 19.32 -4.27 11.12
C ALA A 99 18.92 -5.45 12.03
N GLN A 100 19.69 -5.74 13.05
CA GLN A 100 19.33 -6.72 14.08
C GLN A 100 18.41 -6.12 15.13
N TRP A 101 18.73 -4.92 15.61
CA TRP A 101 18.06 -4.26 16.72
C TRP A 101 16.60 -3.89 16.42
N ILE A 102 16.28 -3.46 15.21
CA ILE A 102 14.90 -3.10 14.83
C ILE A 102 13.90 -4.25 14.96
N TYR A 103 14.37 -5.50 15.03
CA TYR A 103 13.54 -6.70 15.26
C TYR A 103 13.43 -7.08 16.74
N THR A 104 14.03 -6.32 17.65
CA THR A 104 13.82 -6.56 19.07
C THR A 104 12.50 -5.94 19.52
N PRO A 105 11.75 -6.56 20.45
CA PRO A 105 10.53 -5.97 20.99
C PRO A 105 10.79 -4.58 21.62
N VAL A 106 9.81 -3.70 21.52
CA VAL A 106 9.75 -2.46 22.29
C VAL A 106 9.06 -2.76 23.60
N LEU A 107 9.65 -2.36 24.71
CA LEU A 107 9.09 -2.60 26.03
C LEU A 107 8.87 -1.26 26.77
N PRO A 108 7.64 -0.99 27.27
CA PRO A 108 6.42 -1.76 27.07
C PRO A 108 5.98 -1.78 25.60
N ALA A 109 5.21 -2.79 25.19
CA ALA A 109 4.70 -2.88 23.83
C ALA A 109 3.83 -1.65 23.50
N PRO A 110 4.03 -1.00 22.36
CA PRO A 110 3.21 0.15 21.97
C PRO A 110 1.75 -0.26 21.83
N THR A 111 0.85 0.58 22.31
CA THR A 111 -0.59 0.42 22.17
C THR A 111 -1.17 1.60 21.41
N TRP A 112 -2.34 1.43 20.83
CA TRP A 112 -3.11 2.49 20.18
C TRP A 112 -4.59 2.14 20.28
N ALA A 113 -5.21 2.64 21.35
CA ALA A 113 -6.60 2.34 21.70
C ALA A 113 -7.56 3.45 21.25
N ASP A 114 -8.85 3.26 21.45
CA ASP A 114 -9.89 4.24 21.13
C ASP A 114 -9.65 5.62 21.76
N ALA A 115 -9.12 5.65 22.97
CA ALA A 115 -8.76 6.90 23.65
C ALA A 115 -7.65 7.64 22.91
N ASP A 116 -6.61 6.92 22.46
CA ASP A 116 -5.50 7.49 21.69
C ASP A 116 -5.98 8.02 20.32
N ILE A 117 -6.85 7.24 19.65
CA ILE A 117 -7.46 7.67 18.39
C ILE A 117 -8.23 8.97 18.58
N ARG A 118 -9.11 9.03 19.59
CA ARG A 118 -9.92 10.24 19.86
C ARG A 118 -9.06 11.43 20.24
N ALA A 119 -8.04 11.23 21.06
CA ALA A 119 -7.10 12.27 21.50
C ALA A 119 -6.24 12.82 20.35
N SER A 120 -5.97 12.00 19.33
CA SER A 120 -5.17 12.41 18.17
C SER A 120 -5.91 13.30 17.18
N ARG A 121 -7.24 13.40 17.29
CA ARG A 121 -8.05 14.14 16.31
C ARG A 121 -7.82 15.64 16.44
N VAL A 122 -7.47 16.25 15.31
CA VAL A 122 -7.31 17.70 15.16
C VAL A 122 -8.33 18.20 14.13
N GLU A 123 -8.99 19.30 14.43
CA GLU A 123 -9.93 19.99 13.53
C GLU A 123 -9.41 21.38 13.24
N THR A 124 -9.44 21.77 11.98
CA THR A 124 -9.05 23.14 11.60
C THR A 124 -10.12 24.13 12.05
N PRO A 125 -9.75 25.19 12.80
CA PRO A 125 -10.70 26.22 13.20
C PRO A 125 -11.46 26.80 11.99
N GLY A 126 -12.78 26.92 12.09
CA GLY A 126 -13.63 27.48 11.03
C GLY A 126 -13.92 26.51 9.86
N ALA A 127 -13.43 25.28 9.90
CA ALA A 127 -13.64 24.31 8.80
C ALA A 127 -15.12 23.95 8.55
N LYS A 128 -16.00 24.21 9.52
CA LYS A 128 -17.45 23.96 9.39
C LYS A 128 -18.17 25.06 8.59
N ASP A 129 -17.56 26.24 8.51
CA ASP A 129 -18.16 27.44 7.87
C ASP A 129 -17.62 27.66 6.46
N LEU A 130 -16.94 26.67 5.88
CA LEU A 130 -16.35 26.76 4.55
C LEU A 130 -17.43 26.88 3.47
N PRO A 131 -17.21 27.75 2.46
CA PRO A 131 -18.13 27.92 1.34
C PRO A 131 -18.52 26.60 0.66
N ALA A 132 -19.77 26.51 0.24
CA ALA A 132 -20.28 25.36 -0.50
C ALA A 132 -19.97 25.39 -2.01
N LYS A 133 -19.12 26.34 -2.45
CA LYS A 133 -18.67 26.49 -3.83
C LYS A 133 -17.14 26.55 -3.89
N PRO A 134 -16.54 26.06 -4.97
CA PRO A 134 -15.09 26.20 -5.16
C PRO A 134 -14.64 27.65 -5.16
N VAL A 135 -13.49 27.94 -4.56
CA VAL A 135 -12.82 29.26 -4.57
C VAL A 135 -12.00 29.48 -5.85
N TRP A 136 -12.11 28.61 -6.80
CA TRP A 136 -11.41 28.57 -8.09
C TRP A 136 -12.40 28.19 -9.22
N SER A 137 -11.98 28.28 -10.49
CA SER A 137 -12.87 28.21 -11.66
C SER A 137 -12.59 27.04 -12.63
N ALA A 138 -11.82 26.00 -12.22
CA ALA A 138 -11.63 24.80 -13.04
C ALA A 138 -12.86 23.87 -12.99
N ASP A 139 -12.90 22.81 -13.84
CA ASP A 139 -13.88 21.74 -13.70
C ASP A 139 -13.58 20.88 -12.48
N PRO A 140 -14.42 20.88 -11.43
CA PRO A 140 -14.19 20.08 -10.22
C PRO A 140 -14.04 18.58 -10.48
N MET A 141 -14.69 18.08 -11.53
CA MET A 141 -14.65 16.67 -11.90
C MET A 141 -13.40 16.31 -12.70
N ASN A 142 -12.71 17.28 -13.31
CA ASN A 142 -11.46 17.02 -14.04
C ASN A 142 -10.21 17.47 -13.27
N LEU A 143 -10.31 17.59 -11.95
CA LEU A 143 -9.14 17.83 -11.12
C LEU A 143 -8.28 16.57 -10.98
N PHE A 144 -6.97 16.77 -10.90
CA PHE A 144 -6.03 15.74 -10.49
C PHE A 144 -5.45 16.06 -9.11
N VAL A 145 -5.51 15.08 -8.24
CA VAL A 145 -4.79 15.09 -6.97
C VAL A 145 -3.48 14.32 -7.18
N VAL A 146 -2.35 14.99 -7.09
CA VAL A 146 -1.02 14.41 -7.32
C VAL A 146 -0.25 14.35 -6.01
N VAL A 147 0.14 13.14 -5.59
CA VAL A 147 0.96 12.92 -4.40
C VAL A 147 2.43 13.04 -4.79
N GLU A 148 3.11 14.06 -4.26
CA GLU A 148 4.54 14.27 -4.41
C GLU A 148 5.29 13.64 -3.22
N GLY A 149 5.75 12.40 -3.40
CA GLY A 149 6.44 11.64 -2.35
C GLY A 149 7.86 12.12 -2.07
N GLY A 150 8.41 13.02 -2.90
CA GLY A 150 9.76 13.52 -2.77
C GLY A 150 9.95 14.48 -1.59
N ASP A 151 8.96 15.29 -1.32
CA ASP A 151 9.01 16.32 -0.28
C ASP A 151 7.73 16.43 0.55
N HIS A 152 6.89 15.38 0.52
CA HIS A 152 5.65 15.27 1.29
C HIS A 152 4.64 16.39 0.99
N HIS A 153 4.34 16.58 -0.27
CA HIS A 153 3.31 17.50 -0.70
C HIS A 153 2.24 16.79 -1.55
N VAL A 154 1.14 17.47 -1.69
CA VAL A 154 0.10 17.16 -2.67
C VAL A 154 -0.11 18.37 -3.55
N SER A 155 -0.12 18.17 -4.87
CA SER A 155 -0.49 19.19 -5.85
C SER A 155 -1.88 18.91 -6.42
N LEU A 156 -2.66 19.99 -6.59
CA LEU A 156 -3.91 19.99 -7.34
C LEU A 156 -3.67 20.57 -8.72
N LEU A 157 -4.12 19.84 -9.76
CA LEU A 157 -3.99 20.27 -11.14
C LEU A 157 -5.37 20.45 -11.76
N ASP A 158 -5.49 21.49 -12.56
CA ASP A 158 -6.55 21.65 -13.55
C ASP A 158 -6.30 20.63 -14.68
N GLY A 159 -7.21 19.68 -14.87
CA GLY A 159 -7.09 18.63 -15.87
C GLY A 159 -7.39 19.07 -17.30
N ASP A 160 -7.93 20.28 -17.50
CA ASP A 160 -8.17 20.86 -18.83
C ASP A 160 -6.97 21.67 -19.32
N ARG A 161 -6.31 22.41 -18.41
CA ARG A 161 -5.17 23.27 -18.73
C ARG A 161 -3.83 22.63 -18.43
N PHE A 162 -3.82 21.57 -17.62
CA PHE A 162 -2.60 20.94 -17.08
C PHE A 162 -1.73 21.97 -16.36
N GLU A 163 -2.34 22.68 -15.41
CA GLU A 163 -1.68 23.70 -14.61
C GLU A 163 -1.86 23.39 -13.13
N ARG A 164 -0.80 23.64 -12.35
CA ARG A 164 -0.88 23.49 -10.90
C ARG A 164 -1.68 24.66 -10.32
N MET A 165 -2.83 24.33 -9.73
CA MET A 165 -3.70 25.30 -9.08
C MET A 165 -3.28 25.58 -7.65
N HIS A 166 -2.87 24.53 -6.93
CA HIS A 166 -2.51 24.61 -5.53
C HIS A 166 -1.52 23.52 -5.15
N ARG A 167 -0.76 23.73 -4.08
CA ARG A 167 0.17 22.78 -3.51
C ARG A 167 0.22 22.93 -2.00
N PHE A 168 0.10 21.84 -1.26
CA PHE A 168 0.10 21.86 0.20
C PHE A 168 0.93 20.72 0.78
N ALA A 169 1.44 20.93 2.01
CA ALA A 169 2.16 19.91 2.74
C ALA A 169 1.21 18.81 3.19
N SER A 170 1.62 17.55 3.04
CA SER A 170 0.88 16.38 3.45
C SER A 170 1.53 15.67 4.64
N ARG A 171 0.80 14.76 5.27
CA ARG A 171 1.39 13.75 6.14
C ARG A 171 2.33 12.87 5.34
N TYR A 172 3.26 12.24 6.05
CA TYR A 172 4.33 11.44 5.47
C TYR A 172 3.81 10.10 4.96
N ALA A 173 4.52 9.53 3.98
CA ALA A 173 4.27 8.19 3.47
C ALA A 173 2.80 7.92 3.11
N LEU A 174 2.15 8.85 2.39
CA LEU A 174 0.81 8.63 1.87
C LEU A 174 0.75 7.33 1.06
N HIS A 175 -0.27 6.53 1.30
CA HIS A 175 -0.37 5.19 0.73
C HIS A 175 -1.83 4.76 0.47
N GLY A 176 -2.01 3.89 -0.51
CA GLY A 176 -3.31 3.30 -0.85
C GLY A 176 -4.21 4.17 -1.74
N GLY A 177 -3.66 5.25 -2.27
CA GLY A 177 -4.40 6.24 -3.06
C GLY A 177 -5.40 7.05 -2.23
N PRO A 178 -5.63 8.32 -2.56
CA PRO A 178 -6.67 9.13 -1.95
C PRO A 178 -8.05 8.60 -2.30
N LYS A 179 -9.01 8.80 -1.38
CA LYS A 179 -10.41 8.45 -1.55
C LYS A 179 -11.25 9.71 -1.50
N PHE A 180 -12.21 9.81 -2.39
CA PHE A 180 -13.03 11.00 -2.55
C PHE A 180 -14.42 10.80 -1.97
N SER A 181 -15.02 11.87 -1.47
CA SER A 181 -16.45 11.90 -1.21
C SER A 181 -17.23 11.83 -2.53
N PRO A 182 -18.48 11.35 -2.52
CA PRO A 182 -19.26 11.11 -3.74
C PRO A 182 -19.43 12.35 -4.63
N GLU A 183 -19.49 13.53 -4.02
CA GLU A 183 -19.61 14.83 -4.72
C GLU A 183 -18.26 15.37 -5.22
N GLY A 184 -17.14 14.71 -4.89
CA GLY A 184 -15.79 15.12 -5.31
C GLY A 184 -15.24 16.36 -4.58
N ARG A 185 -15.89 16.82 -3.50
CA ARG A 185 -15.44 17.97 -2.71
C ARG A 185 -14.32 17.60 -1.73
N PHE A 186 -14.53 16.53 -0.95
CA PHE A 186 -13.57 16.10 0.05
C PHE A 186 -12.71 14.97 -0.47
N VAL A 187 -11.43 15.00 -0.09
CA VAL A 187 -10.50 13.91 -0.32
C VAL A 187 -9.88 13.48 1.00
N TYR A 188 -9.77 12.16 1.18
CA TYR A 188 -9.20 11.53 2.36
C TYR A 188 -7.89 10.85 1.98
N PHE A 189 -6.82 11.26 2.63
CA PHE A 189 -5.48 10.69 2.46
C PHE A 189 -5.17 9.78 3.64
N GLY A 190 -4.76 8.56 3.35
CA GLY A 190 -4.20 7.67 4.36
C GLY A 190 -2.67 7.66 4.32
N SER A 191 -2.03 7.60 5.48
CA SER A 191 -0.58 7.49 5.59
C SER A 191 -0.15 6.20 6.29
N ARG A 192 1.05 5.74 6.00
CA ARG A 192 1.60 4.52 6.61
C ARG A 192 1.78 4.61 8.12
N ASP A 193 1.96 5.79 8.66
CA ASP A 193 2.08 6.07 10.10
C ASP A 193 0.72 6.23 10.81
N GLY A 194 -0.36 5.88 10.10
CA GLY A 194 -1.70 5.75 10.66
C GLY A 194 -2.58 7.00 10.57
N TRP A 195 -2.11 8.10 10.01
CA TRP A 195 -2.89 9.30 9.89
C TRP A 195 -3.87 9.27 8.72
N ILE A 196 -5.05 9.83 8.94
CA ILE A 196 -6.04 10.16 7.93
C ILE A 196 -6.18 11.67 7.91
N THR A 197 -6.02 12.29 6.75
CA THR A 197 -6.25 13.72 6.51
C THR A 197 -7.49 13.90 5.65
N LYS A 198 -8.50 14.64 6.12
CA LYS A 198 -9.63 15.12 5.34
C LYS A 198 -9.29 16.51 4.78
N TYR A 199 -9.33 16.66 3.47
CA TYR A 199 -9.00 17.90 2.77
C TYR A 199 -10.18 18.36 1.91
N ASP A 200 -10.53 19.65 1.98
CA ASP A 200 -11.56 20.26 1.13
C ASP A 200 -10.91 20.79 -0.15
N LEU A 201 -11.14 20.10 -1.26
CA LEU A 201 -10.65 20.49 -2.58
C LEU A 201 -11.24 21.82 -3.07
N TRP A 202 -12.48 22.13 -2.68
CA TRP A 202 -13.14 23.34 -3.12
C TRP A 202 -12.59 24.57 -2.41
N ASN A 203 -12.19 24.44 -1.16
CA ASN A 203 -11.68 25.53 -0.33
C ASN A 203 -10.18 25.46 -0.06
N LEU A 204 -9.47 24.49 -0.66
CA LEU A 204 -8.01 24.35 -0.61
C LEU A 204 -7.46 24.30 0.82
N THR A 205 -8.13 23.55 1.71
CA THR A 205 -7.75 23.51 3.12
C THR A 205 -7.92 22.14 3.75
N VAL A 206 -7.06 21.84 4.74
CA VAL A 206 -7.25 20.69 5.63
C VAL A 206 -8.44 20.94 6.53
N VAL A 207 -9.38 20.00 6.62
CA VAL A 207 -10.58 20.10 7.46
C VAL A 207 -10.34 19.47 8.82
N ALA A 208 -9.85 18.24 8.82
CA ALA A 208 -9.54 17.49 10.04
C ALA A 208 -8.52 16.40 9.77
N GLU A 209 -7.86 15.97 10.83
CA GLU A 209 -6.95 14.84 10.82
C GLU A 209 -7.17 13.95 12.04
N VAL A 210 -6.91 12.65 11.90
CA VAL A 210 -6.96 11.68 13.00
C VAL A 210 -5.94 10.58 12.76
N ARG A 211 -5.33 10.06 13.82
CA ARG A 211 -4.44 8.90 13.73
C ARG A 211 -5.20 7.63 14.09
N ALA A 212 -5.51 6.81 13.10
CA ALA A 212 -6.30 5.58 13.24
C ALA A 212 -5.52 4.38 13.80
N GLY A 213 -4.20 4.44 13.75
CA GLY A 213 -3.31 3.37 14.19
C GLY A 213 -1.83 3.76 14.12
N LEU A 214 -0.94 2.84 14.38
CA LEU A 214 0.52 3.04 14.29
C LEU A 214 1.10 2.61 12.93
N ASN A 215 0.37 1.75 12.21
CA ASN A 215 0.72 1.35 10.84
C ASN A 215 -0.58 1.03 10.09
N MET A 216 -0.97 1.89 9.19
CA MET A 216 -2.19 1.75 8.41
C MET A 216 -1.88 1.27 6.99
N ARG A 217 -2.70 0.39 6.46
CA ARG A 217 -2.59 -0.11 5.08
C ARG A 217 -3.26 0.83 4.09
N ASN A 218 -4.54 1.10 4.28
CA ASN A 218 -5.32 2.00 3.44
C ASN A 218 -6.60 2.47 4.15
N VAL A 219 -7.31 3.36 3.50
CA VAL A 219 -8.59 3.92 3.93
C VAL A 219 -9.63 3.73 2.81
N ALA A 220 -10.89 3.57 3.19
CA ALA A 220 -12.04 3.58 2.28
C ALA A 220 -13.06 4.64 2.74
N VAL A 221 -13.78 5.22 1.78
CA VAL A 221 -14.90 6.13 2.00
C VAL A 221 -16.16 5.45 1.48
N SER A 222 -17.24 5.43 2.28
CA SER A 222 -18.50 4.84 1.87
C SER A 222 -19.13 5.55 0.68
N GLY A 223 -19.90 4.81 -0.11
CA GLY A 223 -20.56 5.35 -1.29
C GLY A 223 -21.56 6.48 -1.02
N ASP A 224 -22.06 6.58 0.21
CA ASP A 224 -22.91 7.69 0.68
C ASP A 224 -22.09 8.85 1.31
N GLY A 225 -20.77 8.73 1.37
CA GLY A 225 -19.84 9.74 1.90
C GLY A 225 -19.89 9.93 3.42
N LYS A 226 -20.67 9.14 4.16
CA LYS A 226 -20.88 9.34 5.60
C LYS A 226 -19.86 8.65 6.48
N TRP A 227 -19.17 7.63 5.97
CA TRP A 227 -18.34 6.73 6.76
C TRP A 227 -16.95 6.58 6.15
N ILE A 228 -15.95 6.53 7.00
CA ILE A 228 -14.56 6.27 6.63
C ILE A 228 -14.07 5.06 7.41
N MET A 229 -13.50 4.07 6.72
CA MET A 229 -12.94 2.87 7.32
C MET A 229 -11.44 2.83 7.11
N ALA A 230 -10.68 2.75 8.20
CA ALA A 230 -9.23 2.58 8.19
C ALA A 230 -8.86 1.11 8.43
N ALA A 231 -7.94 0.58 7.63
CA ALA A 231 -7.38 -0.76 7.76
C ALA A 231 -5.98 -0.70 8.33
N ASN A 232 -5.76 -1.25 9.53
CA ASN A 232 -4.48 -1.18 10.22
C ASN A 232 -3.70 -2.49 10.12
N TYR A 233 -2.38 -2.36 9.93
CA TYR A 233 -1.42 -3.43 10.17
C TYR A 233 -1.05 -3.52 11.64
N PHE A 234 -1.02 -2.36 12.32
CA PHE A 234 -0.78 -2.31 13.76
C PHE A 234 -1.47 -1.09 14.39
N PRO A 235 -2.24 -1.30 15.47
CA PRO A 235 -2.70 -2.62 15.96
C PRO A 235 -3.51 -3.36 14.90
N HIS A 236 -3.75 -4.66 15.09
CA HIS A 236 -4.57 -5.49 14.18
C HIS A 236 -6.06 -5.10 14.31
N THR A 237 -6.43 -3.98 13.71
CA THR A 237 -7.77 -3.40 13.86
C THR A 237 -8.27 -2.77 12.57
N LEU A 238 -9.58 -2.60 12.53
CA LEU A 238 -10.25 -1.61 11.69
C LEU A 238 -10.76 -0.49 12.59
N ALA A 239 -10.74 0.75 12.08
CA ALA A 239 -11.34 1.89 12.75
C ALA A 239 -12.36 2.56 11.82
N LEU A 240 -13.60 2.66 12.28
CA LEU A 240 -14.72 3.29 11.59
C LEU A 240 -14.90 4.70 12.13
N PHE A 241 -14.95 5.67 11.24
CA PHE A 241 -15.19 7.08 11.53
C PHE A 241 -16.42 7.58 10.79
N ASP A 242 -17.03 8.65 11.32
CA ASP A 242 -17.95 9.47 10.55
C ASP A 242 -17.21 10.33 9.51
N ALA A 243 -17.95 11.06 8.67
CA ALA A 243 -17.38 11.93 7.66
C ALA A 243 -16.50 13.08 8.22
N ASP A 244 -16.62 13.38 9.52
CA ASP A 244 -15.81 14.39 10.21
C ASP A 244 -14.61 13.81 10.95
N LEU A 245 -14.29 12.53 10.67
CA LEU A 245 -13.20 11.79 11.30
C LEU A 245 -13.36 11.64 12.82
N LYS A 246 -14.59 11.59 13.33
CA LYS A 246 -14.87 11.19 14.71
C LYS A 246 -14.99 9.67 14.79
N LEU A 247 -14.28 9.07 15.73
CA LEU A 247 -14.29 7.61 15.89
C LEU A 247 -15.67 7.13 16.34
N VAL A 248 -16.24 6.24 15.53
CA VAL A 248 -17.53 5.55 15.79
C VAL A 248 -17.28 4.23 16.48
N LYS A 249 -16.41 3.39 15.91
CA LYS A 249 -16.18 2.03 16.40
C LYS A 249 -14.82 1.50 15.93
N THR A 250 -14.18 0.68 16.75
CA THR A 250 -13.06 -0.15 16.35
C THR A 250 -13.47 -1.62 16.30
N TYR A 251 -12.79 -2.38 15.45
CA TYR A 251 -12.96 -3.82 15.28
C TYR A 251 -11.62 -4.49 15.48
N ALA A 252 -11.52 -5.43 16.40
CA ALA A 252 -10.37 -6.30 16.47
C ALA A 252 -10.38 -7.27 15.26
N ALA A 253 -9.33 -7.25 14.47
CA ALA A 253 -9.18 -8.16 13.34
C ALA A 253 -8.70 -9.53 13.83
N THR A 254 -9.63 -10.33 14.37
CA THR A 254 -9.36 -11.63 14.99
C THR A 254 -10.22 -12.72 14.38
N THR A 255 -9.81 -13.98 14.56
CA THR A 255 -10.68 -15.14 14.34
C THR A 255 -11.95 -15.04 15.18
N ALA A 256 -13.00 -15.76 14.81
CA ALA A 256 -14.29 -15.73 15.54
C ALA A 256 -14.15 -16.13 17.01
N ASP A 257 -13.21 -17.02 17.34
CA ASP A 257 -12.89 -17.47 18.69
C ASP A 257 -11.88 -16.56 19.43
N GLY A 258 -11.39 -15.49 18.77
CA GLY A 258 -10.44 -14.54 19.34
C GLY A 258 -9.02 -15.05 19.55
N ARG A 259 -8.70 -16.29 19.11
CA ARG A 259 -7.39 -16.93 19.37
C ARG A 259 -6.26 -16.43 18.50
N ALA A 260 -6.57 -15.90 17.32
CA ALA A 260 -5.58 -15.35 16.40
C ALA A 260 -6.01 -13.96 15.94
N SER A 261 -5.04 -13.08 15.71
CA SER A 261 -5.26 -11.76 15.14
C SER A 261 -4.56 -11.62 13.80
N SER A 262 -5.02 -10.69 12.98
CA SER A 262 -4.51 -10.47 11.63
C SER A 262 -4.31 -9.00 11.35
N ARG A 263 -3.25 -8.69 10.63
CA ARG A 263 -3.16 -7.43 9.89
C ARG A 263 -4.31 -7.36 8.89
N VAL A 264 -4.76 -6.14 8.59
CA VAL A 264 -5.79 -5.93 7.57
C VAL A 264 -5.12 -5.56 6.25
N SER A 265 -5.18 -6.45 5.26
CA SER A 265 -4.45 -6.27 3.99
C SER A 265 -5.07 -5.24 3.05
N ALA A 266 -6.38 -5.07 3.08
CA ALA A 266 -7.10 -4.11 2.28
C ALA A 266 -8.50 -3.83 2.84
N VAL A 267 -9.01 -2.62 2.60
CA VAL A 267 -10.41 -2.25 2.76
C VAL A 267 -10.86 -1.42 1.56
N TYR A 268 -12.00 -1.80 0.97
CA TYR A 268 -12.61 -1.06 -0.14
C TYR A 268 -14.11 -0.91 0.07
N ASP A 269 -14.65 0.17 -0.47
CA ASP A 269 -16.08 0.40 -0.49
C ASP A 269 -16.74 -0.39 -1.64
N ALA A 270 -17.82 -1.06 -1.32
CA ALA A 270 -18.71 -1.72 -2.25
C ALA A 270 -20.06 -0.98 -2.26
N THR A 271 -20.11 0.19 -2.89
CA THR A 271 -21.30 1.08 -2.89
C THR A 271 -22.60 0.36 -3.23
N PRO A 272 -22.70 -0.48 -4.28
CA PRO A 272 -23.95 -1.19 -4.60
C PRO A 272 -24.43 -2.13 -3.49
N ARG A 273 -23.51 -2.55 -2.62
CA ARG A 273 -23.79 -3.41 -1.47
C ARG A 273 -23.95 -2.62 -0.16
N GLN A 274 -23.74 -1.31 -0.20
CA GLN A 274 -23.70 -0.43 0.96
C GLN A 274 -22.82 -1.01 2.08
N SER A 275 -21.61 -1.45 1.71
CA SER A 275 -20.74 -2.18 2.62
C SER A 275 -19.27 -1.87 2.35
N PHE A 276 -18.48 -1.90 3.41
CA PHE A 276 -17.03 -2.06 3.29
C PHE A 276 -16.66 -3.54 3.20
N VAL A 277 -15.79 -3.88 2.28
CA VAL A 277 -15.22 -5.22 2.15
C VAL A 277 -13.77 -5.19 2.56
N VAL A 278 -13.39 -6.14 3.42
CA VAL A 278 -12.11 -6.13 4.14
C VAL A 278 -11.42 -7.47 3.97
N ALA A 279 -10.16 -7.47 3.56
CA ALA A 279 -9.35 -8.69 3.52
C ALA A 279 -8.39 -8.75 4.71
N LEU A 280 -8.34 -9.90 5.36
CA LEU A 280 -7.39 -10.18 6.42
C LEU A 280 -6.13 -10.84 5.85
N LYS A 281 -4.96 -10.36 6.33
CA LYS A 281 -3.67 -10.76 5.76
C LYS A 281 -3.15 -12.08 6.24
N ASP A 282 -3.45 -12.43 7.47
CA ASP A 282 -2.84 -13.54 8.19
C ASP A 282 -3.88 -14.61 8.56
N ILE A 283 -5.16 -14.29 8.36
CA ILE A 283 -6.31 -15.17 8.55
C ILE A 283 -7.02 -15.29 7.20
N PRO A 284 -7.40 -16.51 6.75
CA PRO A 284 -8.10 -16.71 5.49
C PRO A 284 -9.57 -16.28 5.59
N GLU A 285 -9.81 -15.01 5.79
CA GLU A 285 -11.15 -14.41 5.88
C GLU A 285 -11.25 -13.11 5.09
N LEU A 286 -12.41 -12.91 4.49
CA LEU A 286 -12.89 -11.65 3.95
C LEU A 286 -14.11 -11.23 4.78
N TRP A 287 -14.13 -9.98 5.22
CA TRP A 287 -15.23 -9.43 6.00
C TRP A 287 -16.04 -8.45 5.15
N GLU A 288 -17.36 -8.49 5.29
CA GLU A 288 -18.26 -7.48 4.78
C GLU A 288 -18.93 -6.78 5.96
N ILE A 289 -18.82 -5.44 6.01
CA ILE A 289 -19.33 -4.60 7.09
C ILE A 289 -20.30 -3.61 6.47
N SER A 290 -21.58 -3.84 6.62
CA SER A 290 -22.63 -2.99 6.04
C SER A 290 -22.73 -1.66 6.80
N TYR A 291 -22.83 -0.57 6.05
CA TYR A 291 -23.22 0.73 6.58
C TYR A 291 -24.70 1.08 6.29
N ASP A 292 -25.45 0.16 5.67
CA ASP A 292 -26.90 0.31 5.50
C ASP A 292 -27.60 0.28 6.86
N PRO A 293 -28.35 1.33 7.25
CA PRO A 293 -29.12 1.33 8.49
C PRO A 293 -30.25 0.29 8.51
N LYS A 294 -30.63 -0.25 7.35
CA LYS A 294 -31.63 -1.28 7.18
C LYS A 294 -31.05 -2.68 7.00
N ALA A 295 -29.72 -2.83 7.18
CA ALA A 295 -29.08 -4.13 7.03
C ALA A 295 -29.71 -5.18 7.92
N GLU A 296 -29.97 -6.35 7.35
CA GLU A 296 -30.58 -7.50 8.07
C GLU A 296 -29.72 -7.91 9.28
N PRO A 297 -30.34 -8.27 10.40
CA PRO A 297 -29.64 -8.75 11.58
C PRO A 297 -28.71 -9.93 11.26
N LEU A 298 -27.59 -10.00 11.95
CA LEU A 298 -26.61 -11.07 11.83
C LEU A 298 -26.80 -12.08 12.96
N TYR A 299 -26.74 -13.35 12.60
CA TYR A 299 -26.80 -14.46 13.54
C TYR A 299 -25.48 -15.22 13.55
N ASP A 300 -24.96 -15.49 14.74
CA ASP A 300 -23.77 -16.34 14.91
C ASP A 300 -24.22 -17.80 15.06
N GLY A 301 -23.88 -18.64 14.09
CA GLY A 301 -24.14 -20.07 14.13
C GLY A 301 -25.47 -20.51 13.49
N LEU A 302 -25.74 -21.80 13.61
CA LEU A 302 -27.00 -22.39 13.19
C LEU A 302 -28.08 -22.12 14.26
N VAL A 303 -29.17 -21.49 13.87
CA VAL A 303 -30.32 -21.29 14.76
C VAL A 303 -31.17 -22.53 14.68
N HIS A 304 -31.19 -23.36 15.72
CA HIS A 304 -32.00 -24.57 15.79
C HIS A 304 -33.36 -24.32 16.41
N ASP A 305 -33.42 -23.44 17.40
CA ASP A 305 -34.70 -23.13 18.07
C ASP A 305 -34.74 -21.70 18.60
N TYR A 306 -35.55 -20.86 17.97
CA TYR A 306 -35.79 -19.48 18.39
C TYR A 306 -36.40 -19.36 19.81
N LYS A 307 -37.12 -20.38 20.26
CA LYS A 307 -37.78 -20.38 21.57
C LYS A 307 -36.81 -20.62 22.72
N MET A 308 -35.64 -21.23 22.42
CA MET A 308 -34.61 -21.52 23.41
C MET A 308 -33.58 -20.39 23.54
N GLY A 309 -33.73 -19.26 22.85
CA GLY A 309 -32.81 -18.13 22.89
C GLY A 309 -31.52 -18.37 22.11
N GLU A 310 -31.47 -19.44 21.32
CA GLU A 310 -30.37 -19.65 20.38
C GLU A 310 -30.42 -18.62 19.26
N GLY A 311 -29.35 -17.88 19.08
CA GLY A 311 -29.24 -16.88 18.03
C GLY A 311 -29.74 -15.50 18.43
N VAL A 312 -29.12 -14.88 19.43
CA VAL A 312 -29.32 -13.45 19.67
C VAL A 312 -28.88 -12.66 18.45
N PRO A 313 -29.79 -11.94 17.77
CA PRO A 313 -29.40 -11.18 16.58
C PRO A 313 -28.47 -10.03 16.95
N LYS A 314 -27.36 -9.92 16.21
CA LYS A 314 -26.51 -8.74 16.25
C LYS A 314 -27.02 -7.72 15.23
N PRO A 315 -26.85 -6.41 15.47
CA PRO A 315 -27.22 -5.40 14.47
C PRO A 315 -26.53 -5.67 13.12
N GLY A 316 -27.31 -5.58 12.04
CA GLY A 316 -26.78 -5.73 10.69
C GLY A 316 -25.88 -4.57 10.31
N GLN A 317 -26.32 -3.33 10.62
CA GLN A 317 -25.49 -2.14 10.44
C GLN A 317 -24.24 -2.23 11.32
N PHE A 318 -23.08 -2.04 10.70
CA PHE A 318 -21.74 -2.16 11.32
C PHE A 318 -21.46 -3.53 11.97
N GLY A 319 -22.27 -4.53 11.63
CA GLY A 319 -21.96 -5.92 11.94
C GLY A 319 -21.00 -6.53 10.94
N VAL A 320 -20.27 -7.56 11.36
CA VAL A 320 -19.26 -8.22 10.54
C VAL A 320 -19.82 -9.52 9.97
N LYS A 321 -20.02 -9.57 8.65
CA LYS A 321 -20.27 -10.82 7.91
C LYS A 321 -18.93 -11.43 7.51
N ARG A 322 -18.64 -12.63 7.97
CA ARG A 322 -17.37 -13.33 7.69
C ARG A 322 -17.52 -14.30 6.53
N SER A 323 -16.62 -14.22 5.57
CA SER A 323 -16.46 -15.20 4.49
C SER A 323 -15.16 -15.95 4.71
N ARG A 324 -15.21 -17.27 4.83
CA ARG A 324 -14.02 -18.11 4.93
C ARG A 324 -13.43 -18.31 3.54
N LEU A 325 -12.12 -18.18 3.46
CA LEU A 325 -11.35 -18.33 2.23
C LEU A 325 -10.45 -19.57 2.32
N ASP A 326 -9.93 -19.97 1.18
CA ASP A 326 -8.95 -21.06 1.15
C ASP A 326 -7.56 -20.57 1.61
N GLU A 327 -7.19 -19.34 1.23
CA GLU A 327 -5.94 -18.68 1.58
C GLU A 327 -6.18 -17.18 1.89
N PRO A 328 -5.36 -16.56 2.74
CA PRO A 328 -5.44 -15.12 2.98
C PRO A 328 -5.19 -14.30 1.71
N LEU A 329 -5.86 -13.16 1.60
CA LEU A 329 -5.67 -12.24 0.49
C LEU A 329 -4.66 -11.13 0.84
N ASP A 330 -3.77 -10.82 -0.10
CA ASP A 330 -2.86 -9.68 0.00
C ASP A 330 -3.51 -8.37 -0.42
N ASP A 331 -4.34 -8.44 -1.43
CA ASP A 331 -5.13 -7.37 -2.02
C ASP A 331 -6.22 -8.00 -2.88
N PHE A 332 -7.24 -7.24 -3.25
CA PHE A 332 -8.33 -7.75 -4.08
C PHE A 332 -8.94 -6.65 -4.96
N TYR A 333 -9.74 -7.08 -5.91
CA TYR A 333 -10.47 -6.27 -6.86
C TYR A 333 -11.91 -6.78 -6.95
N PHE A 334 -12.88 -5.92 -7.30
CA PHE A 334 -14.26 -6.33 -7.53
C PHE A 334 -14.56 -6.50 -9.02
N ASP A 335 -15.52 -7.37 -9.32
CA ASP A 335 -16.24 -7.29 -10.59
C ASP A 335 -17.15 -6.05 -10.61
N GLN A 336 -17.64 -5.66 -11.78
CA GLN A 336 -18.48 -4.47 -11.95
C GLN A 336 -19.83 -4.57 -11.20
N ALA A 337 -20.32 -5.79 -10.97
CA ALA A 337 -21.54 -6.05 -10.22
C ALA A 337 -21.33 -6.06 -8.69
N TYR A 338 -20.06 -6.03 -8.24
CA TYR A 338 -19.70 -6.19 -6.82
C TYR A 338 -20.24 -7.49 -6.19
N THR A 339 -20.43 -8.53 -7.00
CA THR A 339 -20.80 -9.88 -6.54
C THR A 339 -19.59 -10.74 -6.26
N HIS A 340 -18.45 -10.41 -6.86
CA HIS A 340 -17.21 -11.14 -6.71
C HIS A 340 -16.04 -10.23 -6.32
N ALA A 341 -15.22 -10.75 -5.40
CA ALA A 341 -13.90 -10.23 -5.11
C ALA A 341 -12.85 -11.24 -5.57
N PHE A 342 -11.89 -10.81 -6.37
CA PHE A 342 -10.76 -11.65 -6.72
C PHE A 342 -9.48 -11.04 -6.19
N GLY A 343 -8.71 -11.89 -5.51
CA GLY A 343 -7.57 -11.44 -4.74
C GLY A 343 -6.35 -12.30 -4.95
N ALA A 344 -5.18 -11.63 -4.87
CA ALA A 344 -3.91 -12.29 -4.88
C ALA A 344 -3.68 -13.02 -3.56
N THR A 345 -3.18 -14.26 -3.67
CA THR A 345 -2.78 -15.10 -2.54
C THR A 345 -1.27 -15.33 -2.56
N ARG A 346 -0.76 -15.96 -1.53
CA ARG A 346 0.64 -16.38 -1.43
C ARG A 346 0.71 -17.89 -1.44
N PRO A 347 0.95 -18.50 -2.61
CA PRO A 347 1.06 -19.94 -2.70
C PRO A 347 2.22 -20.45 -1.85
N LYS A 348 2.01 -21.60 -1.21
CA LYS A 348 3.02 -22.28 -0.36
C LYS A 348 4.01 -23.11 -1.17
N GLY A 349 3.77 -23.28 -2.47
CA GLY A 349 4.60 -24.09 -3.37
C GLY A 349 4.56 -23.59 -4.80
N GLU A 350 5.53 -24.03 -5.59
CA GLU A 350 5.60 -23.75 -7.01
C GLU A 350 4.42 -24.39 -7.76
N GLY A 351 3.85 -23.68 -8.74
CA GLY A 351 2.72 -24.17 -9.52
C GLY A 351 1.36 -24.13 -8.82
N GLN A 352 1.29 -23.67 -7.56
CA GLN A 352 0.01 -23.47 -6.89
C GLN A 352 -0.70 -22.20 -7.39
N PRO A 353 -2.05 -22.19 -7.44
CA PRO A 353 -2.82 -21.00 -7.74
C PRO A 353 -2.45 -19.85 -6.79
N ASN A 354 -2.23 -18.67 -7.34
CA ASN A 354 -1.82 -17.47 -6.60
C ASN A 354 -2.89 -16.36 -6.59
N ALA A 355 -4.09 -16.68 -7.07
CA ALA A 355 -5.26 -15.83 -6.96
C ALA A 355 -6.52 -16.69 -6.77
N GLN A 356 -7.50 -16.13 -6.09
CA GLN A 356 -8.80 -16.77 -5.87
C GLN A 356 -9.93 -15.78 -6.10
N VAL A 357 -11.08 -16.32 -6.53
CA VAL A 357 -12.33 -15.61 -6.70
C VAL A 357 -13.27 -15.96 -5.56
N VAL A 358 -13.75 -14.95 -4.86
CA VAL A 358 -14.69 -15.08 -3.75
C VAL A 358 -16.04 -14.53 -4.20
N ASN A 359 -17.07 -15.34 -4.15
CA ASN A 359 -18.43 -14.85 -4.31
C ASN A 359 -18.92 -14.30 -2.96
N LEU A 360 -19.29 -13.02 -2.95
CA LEU A 360 -19.66 -12.29 -1.75
C LEU A 360 -21.07 -12.66 -1.22
N ASP A 361 -21.96 -13.16 -2.09
CA ASP A 361 -23.31 -13.53 -1.71
C ASP A 361 -23.33 -14.90 -1.00
N VAL A 362 -22.62 -15.89 -1.59
CA VAL A 362 -22.48 -17.21 -0.96
C VAL A 362 -21.30 -17.31 0.00
N ARG A 363 -20.51 -16.25 0.12
CA ARG A 363 -19.43 -16.05 1.11
C ARG A 363 -18.37 -17.15 1.12
N ARG A 364 -17.90 -17.54 -0.06
CA ARG A 364 -16.85 -18.57 -0.21
C ARG A 364 -16.06 -18.40 -1.50
N THR A 365 -14.88 -19.00 -1.53
CA THR A 365 -14.10 -19.16 -2.75
C THR A 365 -14.87 -20.03 -3.74
N ILE A 366 -14.98 -19.57 -5.00
CA ILE A 366 -15.65 -20.27 -6.10
C ILE A 366 -14.70 -20.69 -7.21
N ALA A 367 -13.55 -20.02 -7.34
CA ALA A 367 -12.54 -20.35 -8.33
C ALA A 367 -11.13 -20.03 -7.81
N ARG A 368 -10.14 -20.75 -8.32
CA ARG A 368 -8.72 -20.50 -8.12
C ARG A 368 -8.09 -20.23 -9.48
N LEU A 369 -7.31 -19.16 -9.58
CA LEU A 369 -6.71 -18.72 -10.83
C LEU A 369 -5.22 -19.06 -10.84
N PRO A 370 -4.77 -19.90 -11.76
CA PRO A 370 -3.35 -20.25 -11.92
C PRO A 370 -2.62 -19.15 -12.71
N ILE A 371 -2.53 -17.95 -12.13
CA ILE A 371 -1.79 -16.84 -12.71
C ILE A 371 -0.32 -16.98 -12.32
N ALA A 372 0.59 -16.86 -13.28
CA ALA A 372 2.03 -16.91 -13.02
C ALA A 372 2.49 -15.71 -12.17
N GLY A 373 3.60 -15.87 -11.46
CA GLY A 373 4.25 -14.81 -10.70
C GLY A 373 3.43 -14.28 -9.51
N MET A 374 3.19 -12.98 -9.46
CA MET A 374 2.39 -12.31 -8.42
C MET A 374 1.52 -11.23 -9.07
N PRO A 375 0.24 -11.51 -9.35
CA PRO A 375 -0.66 -10.54 -9.94
C PRO A 375 -0.90 -9.37 -8.97
N HIS A 376 -0.94 -8.16 -9.50
CA HIS A 376 -1.30 -6.96 -8.75
C HIS A 376 -2.76 -6.58 -9.03
N LEU A 377 -3.68 -7.38 -8.52
CA LEU A 377 -5.10 -7.29 -8.83
C LEU A 377 -5.71 -5.94 -8.45
N GLY A 378 -5.29 -5.32 -7.35
CA GLY A 378 -5.70 -3.97 -6.96
C GLY A 378 -5.36 -2.87 -7.97
N SER A 379 -4.53 -3.15 -8.98
CA SER A 379 -4.26 -2.27 -10.12
C SER A 379 -4.82 -2.82 -11.44
N GLY A 380 -5.61 -3.87 -11.39
CA GLY A 380 -6.31 -4.44 -12.55
C GLY A 380 -7.36 -3.50 -13.12
N ILE A 381 -7.73 -3.73 -14.36
CA ILE A 381 -8.80 -3.01 -15.07
C ILE A 381 -9.78 -4.00 -15.67
N THR A 382 -11.04 -3.59 -15.79
CA THR A 382 -12.06 -4.36 -16.50
C THR A 382 -12.50 -3.64 -17.77
N PHE A 383 -12.84 -4.40 -18.81
CA PHE A 383 -13.36 -3.86 -20.07
C PHE A 383 -14.06 -4.97 -20.87
N ASP A 384 -14.81 -4.58 -21.90
CA ASP A 384 -15.42 -5.53 -22.83
C ASP A 384 -14.43 -5.90 -23.95
N TRP A 385 -14.29 -7.20 -24.17
CA TRP A 385 -13.49 -7.77 -25.26
C TRP A 385 -14.27 -8.82 -26.02
N GLN A 386 -14.55 -8.55 -27.29
CA GLN A 386 -15.31 -9.45 -28.19
C GLN A 386 -16.66 -9.91 -27.58
N GLY A 387 -17.37 -8.98 -26.93
CA GLY A 387 -18.66 -9.27 -26.29
C GLY A 387 -18.56 -10.03 -24.96
N ARG A 388 -17.36 -10.18 -24.40
CA ARG A 388 -17.10 -10.80 -23.11
C ARG A 388 -16.50 -9.80 -22.14
N ARG A 389 -16.92 -9.82 -20.89
CA ARG A 389 -16.32 -9.02 -19.85
C ARG A 389 -15.01 -9.65 -19.40
N VAL A 390 -13.91 -8.91 -19.48
CA VAL A 390 -12.58 -9.37 -19.07
C VAL A 390 -11.96 -8.45 -18.05
N MET A 391 -11.04 -8.99 -17.24
CA MET A 391 -10.12 -8.26 -16.41
C MET A 391 -8.70 -8.46 -16.92
N ALA A 392 -7.90 -7.39 -16.91
CA ALA A 392 -6.47 -7.45 -17.17
C ALA A 392 -5.71 -6.95 -15.94
N SER A 393 -4.66 -7.67 -15.53
CA SER A 393 -3.86 -7.36 -14.33
C SER A 393 -2.37 -7.40 -14.63
N PRO A 394 -1.60 -6.40 -14.18
CA PRO A 394 -0.14 -6.44 -14.23
C PRO A 394 0.41 -7.45 -13.22
N ASN A 395 1.66 -7.85 -13.42
CA ASN A 395 2.35 -8.82 -12.59
C ASN A 395 3.61 -8.20 -11.99
N LEU A 396 3.81 -8.39 -10.67
CA LEU A 396 4.92 -7.80 -9.91
C LEU A 396 6.25 -8.55 -10.04
N LYS A 397 6.22 -9.77 -10.58
CA LYS A 397 7.41 -10.63 -10.73
C LYS A 397 7.74 -10.92 -12.18
N ASP A 398 6.72 -11.03 -13.02
CA ASP A 398 6.86 -11.39 -14.43
C ASP A 398 6.51 -10.22 -15.33
N GLY A 399 7.21 -10.08 -16.44
CA GLY A 399 6.86 -9.13 -17.50
C GLY A 399 5.63 -9.60 -18.27
N ALA A 400 4.46 -9.54 -17.63
CA ALA A 400 3.22 -10.06 -18.17
C ALA A 400 1.99 -9.30 -17.68
N ILE A 401 0.96 -9.27 -18.51
CA ILE A 401 -0.42 -8.91 -18.17
C ILE A 401 -1.28 -10.13 -18.41
N ASP A 402 -1.96 -10.60 -17.39
CA ASP A 402 -2.91 -11.69 -17.52
C ASP A 402 -4.32 -11.14 -17.76
N VAL A 403 -4.97 -11.64 -18.81
CA VAL A 403 -6.35 -11.29 -19.17
C VAL A 403 -7.24 -12.48 -18.87
N ILE A 404 -8.27 -12.25 -18.06
CA ILE A 404 -9.17 -13.29 -17.53
C ILE A 404 -10.60 -12.92 -17.87
N GLU A 405 -11.37 -13.87 -18.38
CA GLU A 405 -12.81 -13.72 -18.58
C GLU A 405 -13.56 -13.83 -17.25
N LEU A 406 -14.42 -12.88 -16.94
CA LEU A 406 -15.06 -12.77 -15.63
C LEU A 406 -16.24 -13.71 -15.41
N ASP A 407 -16.88 -14.22 -16.48
CA ASP A 407 -17.99 -15.16 -16.35
C ASP A 407 -17.50 -16.60 -16.11
N SER A 408 -16.43 -17.00 -16.79
CA SER A 408 -15.87 -18.35 -16.70
C SER A 408 -14.65 -18.48 -15.79
N TRP A 409 -14.06 -17.36 -15.39
CA TRP A 409 -12.80 -17.27 -14.62
C TRP A 409 -11.61 -17.96 -15.33
N LYS A 410 -11.66 -18.02 -16.66
CA LYS A 410 -10.61 -18.64 -17.45
C LYS A 410 -9.64 -17.60 -18.01
N PRO A 411 -8.33 -17.91 -18.03
CA PRO A 411 -7.37 -17.10 -18.76
C PRO A 411 -7.72 -17.03 -20.25
N VAL A 412 -7.74 -15.82 -20.78
CA VAL A 412 -7.97 -15.54 -22.21
C VAL A 412 -6.65 -15.39 -22.93
N LYS A 413 -5.75 -14.59 -22.34
CA LYS A 413 -4.46 -14.26 -22.93
C LYS A 413 -3.47 -13.79 -21.88
N THR A 414 -2.20 -14.12 -22.07
CA THR A 414 -1.09 -13.47 -21.37
C THR A 414 -0.33 -12.59 -22.35
N ILE A 415 -0.29 -11.29 -22.10
CA ILE A 415 0.39 -10.29 -22.93
C ILE A 415 1.78 -10.06 -22.33
N ARG A 416 2.83 -10.20 -23.16
CA ARG A 416 4.21 -9.95 -22.70
C ARG A 416 4.52 -8.46 -22.67
N THR A 417 5.20 -8.03 -21.60
CA THR A 417 5.72 -6.67 -21.40
C THR A 417 7.24 -6.71 -21.21
N PRO A 418 7.95 -5.57 -21.37
CA PRO A 418 9.40 -5.53 -21.21
C PRO A 418 9.90 -5.91 -19.80
N GLY A 419 9.03 -5.91 -18.81
CA GLY A 419 9.36 -6.31 -17.45
C GLY A 419 8.18 -6.23 -16.49
N PRO A 420 8.36 -6.67 -15.24
CA PRO A 420 7.31 -6.64 -14.23
C PRO A 420 6.77 -5.23 -14.02
N GLY A 421 5.43 -5.11 -13.97
CA GLY A 421 4.73 -3.86 -13.80
C GLY A 421 3.93 -3.79 -12.51
N PHE A 422 3.53 -2.58 -12.14
CA PHE A 422 2.76 -2.33 -10.94
C PHE A 422 1.38 -1.74 -11.24
N PHE A 423 1.31 -0.80 -12.17
CA PHE A 423 0.08 -0.08 -12.51
C PHE A 423 -0.37 -0.37 -13.94
N MET A 424 -1.65 -0.58 -14.08
CA MET A 424 -2.34 -0.63 -15.36
C MET A 424 -3.56 0.29 -15.32
N ARG A 425 -3.79 1.07 -16.37
CA ARG A 425 -4.94 1.97 -16.49
C ARG A 425 -5.45 2.02 -17.91
N SER A 426 -6.71 2.28 -18.00
CA SER A 426 -7.42 2.63 -19.23
C SER A 426 -8.51 3.64 -18.92
N HIS A 427 -9.32 3.95 -19.87
CA HIS A 427 -10.54 4.73 -19.73
C HIS A 427 -11.63 4.11 -20.60
N GLU A 428 -12.90 4.26 -20.23
CA GLU A 428 -14.05 3.72 -20.99
C GLU A 428 -14.07 4.23 -22.45
N LYS A 429 -13.65 5.50 -22.64
CA LYS A 429 -13.57 6.13 -23.98
C LYS A 429 -12.25 5.90 -24.71
N SER A 430 -11.28 5.22 -24.09
CA SER A 430 -10.00 4.93 -24.72
C SER A 430 -9.98 3.50 -25.27
N ARG A 431 -9.53 3.35 -26.50
CA ARG A 431 -9.22 2.05 -27.11
C ARG A 431 -8.04 1.36 -26.44
N PHE A 432 -7.18 2.14 -25.76
CA PHE A 432 -5.89 1.67 -25.28
C PHE A 432 -5.84 1.54 -23.76
N ALA A 433 -5.12 0.54 -23.29
CA ALA A 433 -4.71 0.37 -21.92
C ALA A 433 -3.19 0.59 -21.79
N TRP A 434 -2.76 1.23 -20.73
CA TRP A 434 -1.38 1.60 -20.46
C TRP A 434 -0.88 0.88 -19.21
N THR A 435 0.32 0.32 -19.27
CA THR A 435 0.94 -0.36 -18.14
C THR A 435 2.41 0.01 -18.03
N ASP A 436 2.93 0.06 -16.81
CA ASP A 436 4.36 0.28 -16.57
C ASP A 436 5.14 -1.03 -16.47
N SER A 437 6.46 -0.89 -16.45
CA SER A 437 7.42 -1.95 -16.15
C SER A 437 8.32 -1.54 -14.98
N MET A 438 7.78 -0.76 -14.02
CA MET A 438 8.55 -0.07 -12.99
C MET A 438 9.31 -1.00 -12.03
N MET A 439 8.88 -2.25 -11.93
CA MET A 439 9.55 -3.27 -11.10
C MET A 439 10.76 -3.90 -11.81
N SER A 440 10.96 -3.60 -13.10
CA SER A 440 12.10 -4.09 -13.88
C SER A 440 13.36 -3.25 -13.64
N PRO A 441 14.51 -3.85 -13.37
CA PRO A 441 15.76 -3.12 -13.26
C PRO A 441 16.23 -2.53 -14.60
N THR A 442 15.79 -3.06 -15.73
CA THR A 442 16.25 -2.70 -17.08
C THR A 442 15.21 -1.99 -17.94
N ALA A 443 13.92 -2.08 -17.60
CA ALA A 443 12.82 -1.51 -18.38
C ALA A 443 11.89 -0.58 -17.57
N ARG A 444 12.31 -0.15 -16.38
CA ARG A 444 11.52 0.74 -15.50
C ARG A 444 11.18 2.10 -16.12
N ASP A 445 11.85 2.43 -17.20
CA ASP A 445 11.69 3.67 -17.95
C ASP A 445 10.61 3.60 -19.05
N THR A 446 9.86 2.50 -19.12
CA THR A 446 8.98 2.18 -20.25
C THR A 446 7.54 1.98 -19.80
N LEU A 447 6.61 2.66 -20.46
CA LEU A 447 5.20 2.31 -20.47
C LEU A 447 4.86 1.58 -21.76
N THR A 448 4.13 0.48 -21.64
CA THR A 448 3.60 -0.29 -22.78
C THR A 448 2.14 0.07 -22.99
N ILE A 449 1.77 0.28 -24.24
CA ILE A 449 0.41 0.64 -24.66
C ILE A 449 -0.17 -0.57 -25.38
N ILE A 450 -1.32 -1.04 -24.91
CA ILE A 450 -2.00 -2.25 -25.34
C ILE A 450 -3.34 -1.85 -25.97
N ASP A 451 -3.62 -2.37 -27.17
CA ASP A 451 -4.93 -2.24 -27.81
C ASP A 451 -5.91 -3.22 -27.14
N LYS A 452 -6.96 -2.70 -26.51
CA LYS A 452 -8.00 -3.52 -25.86
C LYS A 452 -8.79 -4.41 -26.83
N THR A 453 -8.82 -4.07 -28.10
CA THR A 453 -9.56 -4.85 -29.12
C THR A 453 -8.80 -6.11 -29.52
N THR A 454 -7.48 -6.00 -29.72
CA THR A 454 -6.62 -7.11 -30.17
C THR A 454 -5.89 -7.81 -29.02
N LEU A 455 -5.79 -7.16 -27.87
CA LEU A 455 -4.97 -7.56 -26.73
C LEU A 455 -3.48 -7.66 -27.10
N GLU A 456 -3.00 -6.77 -27.99
CA GLU A 456 -1.59 -6.72 -28.41
C GLU A 456 -0.95 -5.40 -27.99
N PRO A 457 0.34 -5.41 -27.63
CA PRO A 457 1.12 -4.18 -27.52
C PRO A 457 1.22 -3.49 -28.89
N VAL A 458 0.89 -2.20 -28.95
CA VAL A 458 0.89 -1.43 -30.21
C VAL A 458 1.89 -0.29 -30.19
N ALA A 459 2.31 0.17 -29.00
CA ALA A 459 3.28 1.23 -28.85
C ALA A 459 3.95 1.17 -27.47
N SER A 460 4.99 1.97 -27.30
CA SER A 460 5.61 2.27 -26.01
C SER A 460 6.07 3.71 -25.97
N VAL A 461 6.05 4.30 -24.77
CA VAL A 461 6.69 5.58 -24.47
C VAL A 461 7.78 5.37 -23.43
N ARG A 462 8.87 6.14 -23.52
CA ARG A 462 10.04 5.93 -22.67
C ARG A 462 10.58 7.24 -22.10
N GLU A 463 11.10 7.14 -20.88
CA GLU A 463 11.86 8.19 -20.21
C GLU A 463 13.23 7.61 -19.81
N PRO A 464 14.23 7.63 -20.71
CA PRO A 464 15.47 6.87 -20.56
C PRO A 464 16.20 7.12 -19.25
N GLY A 465 16.54 6.04 -18.54
CA GLY A 465 17.27 6.06 -17.28
C GLY A 465 16.43 6.45 -16.05
N ARG A 466 15.15 6.79 -16.21
CA ARG A 466 14.24 7.20 -15.15
C ARG A 466 13.14 6.17 -14.90
N THR A 467 12.47 6.25 -13.78
CA THR A 467 11.32 5.38 -13.49
C THR A 467 10.05 6.05 -13.99
N LEU A 468 9.45 5.50 -15.05
CA LEU A 468 8.18 5.97 -15.61
C LEU A 468 7.05 5.04 -15.17
N ALA A 469 6.11 5.55 -14.40
CA ALA A 469 5.08 4.73 -13.77
C ALA A 469 3.77 5.47 -13.51
N HIS A 470 2.78 4.72 -13.05
CA HIS A 470 1.46 5.19 -12.63
C HIS A 470 0.80 6.08 -13.67
N ILE A 471 -0.19 5.56 -14.35
CA ILE A 471 -0.94 6.26 -15.38
C ILE A 471 -2.31 6.67 -14.81
N GLU A 472 -2.83 7.82 -15.21
CA GLU A 472 -4.20 8.23 -14.95
C GLU A 472 -4.71 9.04 -16.15
N PHE A 473 -5.99 8.92 -16.47
CA PHE A 473 -6.60 9.60 -17.60
C PHE A 473 -7.37 10.85 -17.17
N THR A 474 -7.53 11.80 -18.09
CA THR A 474 -8.49 12.90 -17.93
C THR A 474 -9.92 12.36 -17.92
N LYS A 475 -10.86 13.13 -17.39
CA LYS A 475 -12.29 12.82 -17.33
C LYS A 475 -12.91 12.37 -18.65
N ASP A 476 -12.41 12.86 -19.76
CA ASP A 476 -12.87 12.54 -21.10
C ASP A 476 -12.07 11.41 -21.78
N GLY A 477 -11.00 10.92 -21.12
CA GLY A 477 -10.11 9.88 -21.64
C GLY A 477 -9.17 10.33 -22.77
N ARG A 478 -9.13 11.64 -23.06
CA ARG A 478 -8.35 12.19 -24.18
C ARG A 478 -6.86 12.23 -23.90
N TYR A 479 -6.48 12.43 -22.66
CA TYR A 479 -5.07 12.50 -22.25
C TYR A 479 -4.76 11.49 -21.17
N ALA A 480 -3.56 10.94 -21.23
CA ALA A 480 -2.99 10.05 -20.23
C ALA A 480 -1.81 10.76 -19.53
N LEU A 481 -1.84 10.84 -18.22
CA LEU A 481 -0.80 11.45 -17.41
C LEU A 481 0.08 10.35 -16.80
N ALA A 482 1.39 10.43 -16.98
CA ALA A 482 2.37 9.50 -16.45
C ALA A 482 3.34 10.20 -15.49
N SER A 483 3.86 9.48 -14.51
CA SER A 483 4.78 10.00 -13.48
C SER A 483 6.21 9.57 -13.72
N VAL A 484 7.13 10.50 -13.68
CA VAL A 484 8.57 10.27 -13.54
C VAL A 484 8.91 10.26 -12.05
N TRP A 485 9.19 9.08 -11.48
CA TRP A 485 9.34 8.87 -10.02
C TRP A 485 10.74 9.20 -9.51
N GLU A 486 11.26 10.37 -9.86
CA GLU A 486 12.56 10.85 -9.39
C GLU A 486 12.40 12.14 -8.58
N MET A 487 13.40 12.51 -7.76
CA MET A 487 13.35 13.75 -6.97
C MET A 487 13.21 14.99 -7.86
N ASP A 488 13.92 15.00 -8.98
CA ASP A 488 13.79 15.95 -10.09
C ASP A 488 12.79 15.42 -11.14
N GLY A 489 11.71 14.83 -10.71
CA GLY A 489 10.72 14.17 -11.53
C GLY A 489 9.79 15.11 -12.27
N ALA A 490 8.81 14.54 -12.91
CA ALA A 490 7.80 15.28 -13.66
C ALA A 490 6.50 14.49 -13.78
N LEU A 491 5.43 15.21 -14.06
CA LEU A 491 4.22 14.66 -14.62
C LEU A 491 4.22 14.93 -16.11
N ILE A 492 4.10 13.89 -16.92
CA ILE A 492 4.06 13.98 -18.39
C ILE A 492 2.64 13.72 -18.86
N VAL A 493 2.13 14.61 -19.68
CA VAL A 493 0.82 14.51 -20.32
C VAL A 493 1.01 14.01 -21.74
N TYR A 494 0.38 12.89 -22.06
CA TYR A 494 0.36 12.33 -23.41
C TYR A 494 -1.05 12.43 -24.01
N ASP A 495 -1.13 12.71 -25.29
CA ASP A 495 -2.36 12.47 -26.06
C ASP A 495 -2.59 10.95 -26.10
N ALA A 496 -3.75 10.49 -25.62
CA ALA A 496 -4.02 9.06 -25.42
C ALA A 496 -4.27 8.28 -26.72
N THR A 497 -4.35 8.97 -27.87
CA THR A 497 -4.55 8.36 -29.20
C THR A 497 -3.26 8.34 -30.00
N THR A 498 -2.51 9.44 -30.00
CA THR A 498 -1.27 9.57 -30.77
C THR A 498 -0.02 9.20 -29.98
N PHE A 499 -0.15 9.08 -28.64
CA PHE A 499 0.91 8.76 -27.68
C PHE A 499 2.03 9.81 -27.62
N LYS A 500 1.80 10.99 -28.19
CA LYS A 500 2.75 12.10 -28.18
C LYS A 500 2.67 12.89 -26.89
N GLU A 501 3.82 13.29 -26.37
CA GLU A 501 3.90 14.23 -25.25
C GLU A 501 3.30 15.58 -25.65
N VAL A 502 2.40 16.08 -24.80
CA VAL A 502 1.70 17.36 -25.00
C VAL A 502 2.22 18.41 -24.01
N LYS A 503 2.48 17.98 -22.77
CA LYS A 503 2.93 18.89 -21.71
C LYS A 503 3.75 18.13 -20.67
N ARG A 504 4.68 18.83 -20.03
CA ARG A 504 5.50 18.31 -18.95
C ARG A 504 5.50 19.30 -17.78
N LEU A 505 5.24 18.77 -16.58
CA LEU A 505 5.14 19.55 -15.34
C LEU A 505 6.21 19.04 -14.36
N PRO A 506 7.27 19.81 -14.08
CA PRO A 506 8.26 19.44 -13.07
C PRO A 506 7.61 19.26 -11.69
N MET A 507 7.91 18.14 -11.02
CA MET A 507 7.39 17.79 -9.69
C MET A 507 8.40 16.95 -8.92
N SER A 508 8.38 17.07 -7.58
CA SER A 508 9.25 16.29 -6.71
C SER A 508 8.67 14.89 -6.49
N LYS A 509 9.15 13.91 -7.26
CA LYS A 509 8.78 12.49 -7.16
C LYS A 509 7.27 12.27 -7.09
N PRO A 510 6.51 12.56 -8.14
CA PRO A 510 5.06 12.38 -8.17
C PRO A 510 4.73 10.88 -8.19
N VAL A 511 4.44 10.29 -7.02
CA VAL A 511 4.26 8.84 -6.86
C VAL A 511 2.85 8.35 -7.21
N GLY A 512 1.88 9.22 -7.32
CA GLY A 512 0.52 8.87 -7.72
C GLY A 512 -0.27 10.09 -8.11
N LYS A 513 -1.18 9.92 -9.05
CA LYS A 513 -2.13 10.95 -9.45
C LYS A 513 -3.49 10.32 -9.69
N TYR A 514 -4.52 11.07 -9.36
CA TYR A 514 -5.87 10.55 -9.28
C TYR A 514 -6.83 11.61 -9.80
N ASN A 515 -7.56 11.27 -10.85
CA ASN A 515 -8.61 12.14 -11.40
C ASN A 515 -9.89 11.98 -10.57
N VAL A 516 -10.52 13.06 -10.18
CA VAL A 516 -11.74 13.06 -9.34
C VAL A 516 -12.84 12.23 -10.00
N PHE A 517 -13.18 12.54 -11.27
CA PHE A 517 -14.23 11.84 -12.00
C PHE A 517 -13.99 10.33 -12.05
N ASN A 518 -12.81 9.90 -12.46
CA ASN A 518 -12.50 8.48 -12.61
C ASN A 518 -12.64 7.72 -11.29
N LYS A 519 -12.32 8.38 -10.16
CA LYS A 519 -12.37 7.74 -8.85
C LYS A 519 -13.78 7.66 -8.26
N ILE A 520 -14.62 8.64 -8.46
CA ILE A 520 -15.98 8.64 -7.90
C ILE A 520 -16.98 7.91 -8.78
N THR A 521 -16.81 7.94 -10.10
CA THR A 521 -17.71 7.24 -11.03
C THR A 521 -17.36 5.77 -11.21
N ARG A 522 -16.14 5.36 -10.76
CA ARG A 522 -15.62 4.01 -10.96
C ARG A 522 -15.66 3.57 -12.41
N SER A 523 -15.34 4.52 -13.32
CA SER A 523 -15.35 4.27 -14.74
C SER A 523 -14.47 3.07 -15.11
N GLU A 524 -14.88 2.35 -16.15
CA GLU A 524 -14.11 1.21 -16.67
C GLU A 524 -12.68 1.60 -17.01
N GLY A 525 -11.75 0.68 -16.72
CA GLY A 525 -10.33 0.94 -16.93
C GLY A 525 -9.63 1.64 -15.77
N THR A 526 -10.37 1.99 -14.72
CA THR A 526 -9.77 2.47 -13.47
C THR A 526 -9.70 1.36 -12.43
N SER A 527 -8.79 1.49 -11.47
CA SER A 527 -8.74 0.65 -10.28
C SER A 527 -9.31 1.40 -9.07
N HIS A 528 -9.48 0.72 -7.98
CA HIS A 528 -10.02 1.27 -6.71
C HIS A 528 -9.33 2.52 -6.20
#